data_9b350725c473c59438a1c2debe5a5254
#
_entry.id   9b350725c473c59438a1c2debe5a5254
#
_cell.length_a   1.000
_cell.length_b   1.000
_cell.length_c   1.000
_cell.angle_alpha   90.00
_cell.angle_beta   90.00
_cell.angle_gamma   90.00
#
_symmetry.space_group_name_H-M   'P 1'
#
loop_
_entity.id
_entity.type
_entity.pdbx_description
1 polymer ?
#
loop_
_entity_poly.entity_id
_entity_poly.type
_entity_poly.pdbx_seq_one_letter_code
_entity_poly.pdbx_strand_id
1 'polypeptide(L)' 'MSLISKKANTAADLATSADNLLKVFKNTVSGLSGVITKAREQAAIKQQEADAALAEKKALEEVAEKNESTLNKLTDLLG' A
#
# COMPACT_ATOMS: atom_id res chain seq x y z
N MET A 1 -22.21 -9.36 43.23
CA MET A 1 -21.67 -10.09 42.06
C MET A 1 -22.64 -11.09 41.48
N SER A 2 -23.22 -11.99 42.26
CA SER A 2 -24.15 -12.98 41.74
C SER A 2 -25.43 -12.36 41.13
N LEU A 3 -25.90 -11.23 41.66
CA LEU A 3 -27.05 -10.51 41.10
C LEU A 3 -26.73 -9.95 39.70
N ILE A 4 -25.55 -9.46 39.52
CA ILE A 4 -25.10 -8.94 38.22
C ILE A 4 -25.00 -10.08 37.23
N SER A 5 -24.43 -11.21 37.63
CA SER A 5 -24.32 -12.39 36.77
C SER A 5 -25.70 -12.92 36.34
N LYS A 6 -26.68 -12.91 37.27
CA LYS A 6 -28.06 -13.33 36.97
C LYS A 6 -28.71 -12.42 35.95
N LYS A 7 -28.51 -11.10 36.05
CA LYS A 7 -29.01 -10.15 35.07
C LYS A 7 -28.36 -10.33 33.72
N ALA A 8 -27.04 -10.56 33.69
CA ALA A 8 -26.31 -10.76 32.47
C ALA A 8 -26.68 -12.03 31.71
N ASN A 9 -27.42 -12.95 32.40
CA ASN A 9 -27.87 -14.19 31.81
C ASN A 9 -29.31 -14.17 31.33
N THR A 10 -29.98 -13.01 31.35
CA THR A 10 -31.31 -12.88 30.76
C THR A 10 -31.22 -12.92 29.23
N ALA A 11 -32.30 -13.31 28.57
CA ALA A 11 -32.35 -13.34 27.11
C ALA A 11 -32.04 -11.96 26.50
N ALA A 12 -32.55 -10.90 27.10
CA ALA A 12 -32.30 -9.53 26.63
C ALA A 12 -30.82 -9.15 26.75
N ASP A 13 -30.19 -9.50 27.88
CA ASP A 13 -28.77 -9.21 28.11
C ASP A 13 -27.87 -9.97 27.15
N LEU A 14 -28.20 -11.22 26.90
CA LEU A 14 -27.46 -12.05 25.95
C LEU A 14 -27.61 -11.53 24.51
N ALA A 15 -28.80 -11.08 24.14
CA ALA A 15 -29.03 -10.48 22.83
C ALA A 15 -28.20 -9.19 22.66
N THR A 16 -28.16 -8.35 23.69
CA THR A 16 -27.35 -7.12 23.68
C THR A 16 -25.87 -7.44 23.58
N SER A 17 -25.39 -8.44 24.30
CA SER A 17 -24.00 -8.89 24.24
C SER A 17 -23.65 -9.37 22.84
N ALA A 18 -24.53 -10.15 22.21
CA ALA A 18 -24.31 -10.64 20.85
C ALA A 18 -24.26 -9.48 19.85
N ASP A 19 -25.16 -8.50 19.98
CA ASP A 19 -25.14 -7.30 19.11
C ASP A 19 -23.84 -6.51 19.25
N ASN A 20 -23.35 -6.34 20.47
CA ASN A 20 -22.09 -5.65 20.72
C ASN A 20 -20.91 -6.38 20.10
N LEU A 21 -20.88 -7.70 20.21
CA LEU A 21 -19.85 -8.51 19.57
C LEU A 21 -19.88 -8.40 18.05
N LEU A 22 -21.07 -8.37 17.47
CA LEU A 22 -21.24 -8.17 16.03
C LEU A 22 -20.76 -6.81 15.57
N LYS A 23 -21.01 -5.76 16.36
CA LYS A 23 -20.50 -4.41 16.06
C LYS A 23 -18.97 -4.38 16.05
N VAL A 24 -18.34 -4.98 17.06
CA VAL A 24 -16.89 -5.09 17.13
C VAL A 24 -16.35 -5.85 15.91
N PHE A 25 -16.99 -6.94 15.56
CA PHE A 25 -16.61 -7.73 14.40
C PHE A 25 -16.72 -6.93 13.10
N LYS A 26 -17.82 -6.23 12.88
CA LYS A 26 -18.03 -5.37 11.72
C LYS A 26 -16.97 -4.25 11.63
N ASN A 27 -16.67 -3.63 12.77
CA ASN A 27 -15.65 -2.59 12.82
C ASN A 27 -14.28 -3.14 12.48
N THR A 28 -13.97 -4.33 12.94
CA THR A 28 -12.71 -5.02 12.61
C THR A 28 -12.63 -5.32 11.12
N VAL A 29 -13.69 -5.83 10.52
CA VAL A 29 -13.76 -6.10 9.08
C VAL A 29 -13.57 -4.81 8.28
N SER A 30 -14.24 -3.74 8.65
CA SER A 30 -14.09 -2.43 8.01
C SER A 30 -12.67 -1.90 8.14
N GLY A 31 -12.07 -2.04 9.32
CA GLY A 31 -10.70 -1.62 9.57
C GLY A 31 -9.70 -2.37 8.70
N LEU A 32 -9.84 -3.68 8.63
CA LEU A 32 -8.98 -4.51 7.77
C LEU A 32 -9.16 -4.19 6.29
N SER A 33 -10.39 -3.97 5.85
CA SER A 33 -10.68 -3.57 4.48
C SER A 33 -9.99 -2.24 4.14
N GLY A 34 -10.03 -1.27 5.07
CA GLY A 34 -9.35 0.01 4.92
C GLY A 34 -7.84 -0.14 4.80
N VAL A 35 -7.24 -1.00 5.63
CA VAL A 35 -5.80 -1.29 5.56
C VAL A 35 -5.43 -1.90 4.22
N ILE A 36 -6.22 -2.85 3.74
CA ILE A 36 -5.99 -3.50 2.44
C ILE A 36 -6.04 -2.46 1.31
N THR A 37 -7.05 -1.60 1.32
CA THR A 37 -7.20 -0.56 0.31
C THR A 37 -6.00 0.38 0.30
N LYS A 38 -5.58 0.86 1.48
CA LYS A 38 -4.42 1.75 1.58
C LYS A 38 -3.14 1.08 1.16
N ALA A 39 -2.95 -0.19 1.54
CA ALA A 39 -1.77 -0.95 1.14
C ALA A 39 -1.69 -1.08 -0.39
N ARG A 40 -2.81 -1.36 -1.03
CA ARG A 40 -2.87 -1.46 -2.50
C ARG A 40 -2.62 -0.12 -3.18
N GLU A 41 -3.17 0.97 -2.63
CA GLU A 41 -2.92 2.31 -3.15
C GLU A 41 -1.44 2.68 -3.06
N GLN A 42 -0.81 2.40 -1.92
CA GLN A 42 0.62 2.66 -1.74
C GLN A 42 1.47 1.80 -2.67
N ALA A 43 1.10 0.55 -2.86
CA ALA A 43 1.79 -0.33 -3.80
C ALA A 43 1.71 0.21 -5.23
N ALA A 44 0.54 0.72 -5.64
CA ALA A 44 0.36 1.33 -6.95
C ALA A 44 1.22 2.59 -7.14
N ILE A 45 1.30 3.44 -6.11
CA ILE A 45 2.15 4.62 -6.12
C ILE A 45 3.62 4.23 -6.26
N LYS A 46 4.07 3.23 -5.52
CA LYS A 46 5.45 2.74 -5.60
C LYS A 46 5.77 2.16 -6.98
N GLN A 47 4.80 1.50 -7.59
CA GLN A 47 4.98 1.00 -8.95
C GLN A 47 5.14 2.14 -9.96
N GLN A 48 4.34 3.20 -9.83
CA GLN A 48 4.46 4.38 -10.68
C GLN A 48 5.80 5.07 -10.52
N GLU A 49 6.28 5.21 -9.27
CA GLU A 49 7.59 5.78 -8.97
C GLU A 49 8.71 4.95 -9.58
N ALA A 50 8.60 3.62 -9.48
CA ALA A 50 9.58 2.71 -10.06
C ALA A 50 9.60 2.81 -11.59
N ASP A 51 8.43 2.87 -12.21
CA ASP A 51 8.32 3.01 -13.67
C ASP A 51 8.90 4.34 -14.15
N ALA A 52 8.64 5.43 -13.43
CA ALA A 52 9.20 6.73 -13.74
C ALA A 52 10.72 6.74 -13.59
N ALA A 53 11.24 6.12 -12.53
CA ALA A 53 12.69 6.00 -12.32
C ALA A 53 13.36 5.19 -13.43
N LEU A 54 12.69 4.12 -13.88
CA LEU A 54 13.22 3.30 -14.97
C LEU A 54 13.27 4.08 -16.29
N ALA A 55 12.23 4.86 -16.58
CA ALA A 55 12.17 5.69 -17.78
C ALA A 55 13.28 6.77 -17.76
N GLU A 56 13.49 7.39 -16.60
CA GLU A 56 14.55 8.38 -16.43
C GLU A 56 15.93 7.77 -16.58
N LYS A 57 16.14 6.60 -15.98
CA LYS A 57 17.39 5.86 -16.14
C LYS A 57 17.68 5.58 -17.61
N LYS A 58 16.70 5.11 -18.36
CA LYS A 58 16.83 4.84 -19.79
C LYS A 58 17.19 6.10 -20.57
N ALA A 59 16.53 7.21 -20.26
CA ALA A 59 16.81 8.50 -20.91
C ALA A 59 18.25 8.95 -20.65
N LEU A 60 18.73 8.79 -19.42
CA LEU A 60 20.11 9.12 -19.05
C LEU A 60 21.13 8.23 -19.74
N GLU A 61 20.85 6.94 -19.85
CA GLU A 61 21.70 6.01 -20.58
C GLU A 61 21.80 6.37 -22.07
N GLU A 62 20.67 6.78 -22.68
CA GLU A 62 20.65 7.24 -24.06
C GLU A 62 21.49 8.51 -24.27
N VAL A 63 21.43 9.44 -23.32
CA VAL A 63 22.29 10.63 -23.35
C VAL A 63 23.76 10.25 -23.27
N ALA A 64 24.09 9.33 -22.35
CA ALA A 64 25.47 8.87 -22.19
C ALA A 64 25.98 8.18 -23.47
N GLU A 65 25.19 7.29 -24.04
CA GLU A 65 25.57 6.58 -25.28
C GLU A 65 25.78 7.53 -26.45
N LYS A 66 24.88 8.51 -26.60
CA LYS A 66 24.99 9.51 -27.68
C LYS A 66 26.25 10.35 -27.53
N ASN A 67 26.53 10.80 -26.31
CA ASN A 67 27.74 11.60 -26.06
C ASN A 67 29.01 10.77 -26.18
N GLU A 68 28.98 9.52 -25.77
CA GLU A 68 30.11 8.60 -25.96
C GLU A 68 30.40 8.40 -27.43
N SER A 69 29.36 8.20 -28.24
CA SER A 69 29.52 8.10 -29.71
C SER A 69 30.13 9.36 -30.30
N THR A 70 29.70 10.53 -29.87
CA THR A 70 30.22 11.82 -30.30
C THR A 70 31.70 11.96 -29.88
N LEU A 71 32.01 11.61 -28.66
CA LEU A 71 33.37 11.64 -28.14
C LEU A 71 34.30 10.76 -28.97
N ASN A 72 33.87 9.56 -29.30
CA ASN A 72 34.66 8.62 -30.12
C ASN A 72 34.93 9.19 -31.51
N LYS A 73 33.92 9.82 -32.13
CA LYS A 73 34.08 10.47 -33.45
C LYS A 73 35.08 11.61 -33.38
N LEU A 74 35.01 12.44 -32.34
CA LEU A 74 35.95 13.54 -32.17
C LEU A 74 37.37 13.05 -31.91
N THR A 75 37.50 12.01 -31.11
CA THR A 75 38.79 11.39 -30.83
C THR A 75 39.41 10.84 -32.12
N ASP A 76 38.62 10.19 -32.94
CA ASP A 76 39.10 9.66 -34.24
C ASP A 76 39.53 10.78 -35.16
N LEU A 77 38.81 11.91 -35.17
CA LEU A 77 39.20 13.07 -35.98
C LEU A 77 40.50 13.71 -35.54
N LEU A 78 40.78 13.69 -34.23
CA LEU A 78 41.99 14.28 -33.67
C LEU A 78 43.20 13.38 -33.81
N GLY A 79 42.95 12.16 -34.06
CA GLY A 79 44.00 11.29 -34.33
C GLY A 79 44.48 10.19 -33.90
#